data_aa24d49a9771236401d91a1d085c40fd
#
_entry.id   aa24d49a9771236401d91a1d085c40fd
#
_cell.length_a   1.000
_cell.length_b   1.000
_cell.length_c   1.000
_cell.angle_alpha   90.00
_cell.angle_beta   90.00
_cell.angle_gamma   90.00
#
_symmetry.space_group_name_H-M   'P 1'
#
loop_
_entity.id
_entity.type
_entity.pdbx_description
1 polymer ?
#
loop_
_entity_poly.entity_id
_entity_poly.type
_entity_poly.pdbx_seq_one_letter_code
_entity_poly.pdbx_strand_id
1 'polypeptide(L)'
;MIKENQRMLNYLNVLLDGLILFFAMPVSFVIRFFVFRGGVITVPFASYLWLAAILTPVYLFTFAAFSLYESFRKKRLYQELGRLFWACALDMVLLQTALFLAKGVHFSRGTLAIFFVLSFVGLSGKRYVLRTLLRYYRQRGFNQKHVVLVGDGVMAKRYLETVQSDRELGYLVDGYVANRASLHRIKYYGGIGALERVLERCQPDEVVGALSPEDFRYTPVLIEACEKAGVKLSIIPFYAEYMPSNPQFDDLDGIPLMNIRRIPLDNWVNAVSY
;
A
#
# COMPACT_ATOMS: atom_id res chain seq x y z
N MET A 1 4.01 2.69 20.13
CA MET A 1 3.75 1.26 19.95
C MET A 1 3.28 0.88 18.54
N ILE A 2 2.29 1.53 17.90
CA ILE A 2 1.78 1.10 16.58
C ILE A 2 2.74 1.42 15.43
N LYS A 3 3.48 2.52 15.48
CA LYS A 3 4.52 2.85 14.48
C LYS A 3 5.65 1.81 14.43
N GLU A 4 6.04 1.26 15.57
CA GLU A 4 7.06 0.20 15.66
C GLU A 4 6.56 -1.11 15.05
N ASN A 5 5.33 -1.52 15.39
CA ASN A 5 4.72 -2.74 14.82
C ASN A 5 4.53 -2.64 13.30
N GLN A 6 4.23 -1.47 12.76
CA GLN A 6 4.08 -1.29 11.32
C GLN A 6 5.43 -1.36 10.59
N ARG A 7 6.50 -0.79 11.16
CA ARG A 7 7.86 -0.91 10.62
C ARG A 7 8.32 -2.37 10.66
N MET A 8 8.13 -3.05 11.78
CA MET A 8 8.47 -4.46 11.92
C MET A 8 7.73 -5.34 10.89
N LEU A 9 6.42 -5.11 10.69
CA LEU A 9 5.65 -5.82 9.65
C LEU A 9 6.17 -5.55 8.23
N ASN A 10 6.62 -4.32 7.94
CA ASN A 10 7.22 -4.01 6.65
C ASN A 10 8.56 -4.72 6.47
N TYR A 11 9.43 -4.73 7.48
CA TYR A 11 10.70 -5.48 7.42
C TYR A 11 10.46 -6.97 7.24
N LEU A 12 9.52 -7.55 7.97
CA LEU A 12 9.13 -8.95 7.81
C LEU A 12 8.61 -9.24 6.40
N ASN A 13 7.83 -8.32 5.84
CA ASN A 13 7.29 -8.44 4.49
C ASN A 13 8.41 -8.46 3.43
N VAL A 14 9.40 -7.55 3.54
CA VAL A 14 10.56 -7.49 2.66
C VAL A 14 11.43 -8.74 2.80
N LEU A 15 11.68 -9.19 4.03
CA LEU A 15 12.44 -10.40 4.31
C LEU A 15 11.79 -11.65 3.70
N LEU A 16 10.48 -11.79 3.85
CA LEU A 16 9.73 -12.91 3.25
C LEU A 16 9.78 -12.87 1.72
N ASP A 17 9.68 -11.68 1.10
CA ASP A 17 9.85 -11.54 -0.35
C ASP A 17 11.25 -11.99 -0.77
N GLY A 18 12.30 -11.57 -0.05
CA GLY A 18 13.66 -11.99 -0.31
C GLY A 18 13.86 -13.49 -0.20
N LEU A 19 13.31 -14.12 0.82
CA LEU A 19 13.36 -15.58 0.99
C LEU A 19 12.65 -16.32 -0.14
N ILE A 20 11.45 -15.89 -0.53
CA ILE A 20 10.70 -16.50 -1.64
C ILE A 20 11.50 -16.39 -2.93
N LEU A 21 12.06 -15.23 -3.25
CA LEU A 21 12.86 -15.00 -4.46
C LEU A 21 14.14 -15.86 -4.44
N PHE A 22 14.86 -15.86 -3.31
CA PHE A 22 16.09 -16.63 -3.19
C PHE A 22 15.84 -18.13 -3.37
N PHE A 23 14.83 -18.68 -2.71
CA PHE A 23 14.53 -20.11 -2.82
C PHE A 23 13.82 -20.52 -4.12
N ALA A 24 13.12 -19.58 -4.79
CA ALA A 24 12.50 -19.86 -6.08
C ALA A 24 13.51 -20.28 -7.16
N MET A 25 14.74 -19.75 -7.12
CA MET A 25 15.76 -20.06 -8.11
C MET A 25 16.28 -21.51 -8.00
N PRO A 26 16.79 -22.00 -6.85
CA PRO A 26 17.18 -23.40 -6.72
C PRO A 26 16.01 -24.37 -6.93
N VAL A 27 14.79 -24.01 -6.51
CA VAL A 27 13.60 -24.83 -6.77
C VAL A 27 13.31 -24.91 -8.26
N SER A 28 13.44 -23.81 -9.00
CA SER A 28 13.25 -23.80 -10.46
C SER A 28 14.28 -24.68 -11.18
N PHE A 29 15.53 -24.68 -10.69
CA PHE A 29 16.58 -25.58 -11.18
C PHE A 29 16.20 -27.05 -10.98
N VAL A 30 15.78 -27.41 -9.77
CA VAL A 30 15.34 -28.78 -9.46
C VAL A 30 14.16 -29.19 -10.34
N ILE A 31 13.14 -28.36 -10.48
CA ILE A 31 11.97 -28.64 -11.32
C ILE A 31 12.41 -28.84 -12.77
N ARG A 32 13.26 -27.97 -13.30
CA ARG A 32 13.68 -28.04 -14.70
C ARG A 32 14.46 -29.31 -15.03
N PHE A 33 15.45 -29.65 -14.21
CA PHE A 33 16.39 -30.72 -14.54
C PHE A 33 15.99 -32.08 -13.98
N PHE A 34 15.31 -32.13 -12.83
CA PHE A 34 14.96 -33.39 -12.19
C PHE A 34 13.50 -33.80 -12.41
N VAL A 35 12.54 -32.84 -12.45
CA VAL A 35 11.13 -33.15 -12.66
C VAL A 35 10.81 -33.23 -14.16
N PHE A 36 11.13 -32.17 -14.90
CA PHE A 36 10.88 -32.13 -16.35
C PHE A 36 11.96 -32.84 -17.18
N ARG A 37 13.05 -33.31 -16.56
CA ARG A 37 14.18 -33.96 -17.23
C ARG A 37 14.66 -33.20 -18.48
N GLY A 38 14.67 -31.87 -18.39
CA GLY A 38 14.80 -30.95 -19.52
C GLY A 38 16.22 -30.55 -19.86
N GLY A 39 16.97 -31.38 -20.58
CA GLY A 39 18.22 -30.98 -21.19
C GLY A 39 19.46 -31.25 -20.33
N VAL A 40 20.63 -30.91 -20.88
CA VAL A 40 21.94 -31.08 -20.23
C VAL A 40 22.18 -29.92 -19.26
N ILE A 41 22.72 -30.21 -18.07
CA ILE A 41 23.16 -29.20 -17.11
C ILE A 41 24.43 -28.56 -17.63
N THR A 42 24.33 -27.38 -18.21
CA THR A 42 25.46 -26.61 -18.76
C THR A 42 26.15 -25.74 -17.71
N VAL A 43 25.40 -25.34 -16.66
CA VAL A 43 25.87 -24.46 -15.59
C VAL A 43 25.68 -25.15 -14.25
N PRO A 44 26.71 -25.20 -13.37
CA PRO A 44 26.60 -25.86 -12.08
C PRO A 44 25.56 -25.20 -11.17
N PHE A 45 24.95 -25.98 -10.27
CA PHE A 45 23.92 -25.52 -9.31
C PHE A 45 24.40 -24.32 -8.49
N ALA A 46 25.67 -24.29 -8.09
CA ALA A 46 26.24 -23.16 -7.33
C ALA A 46 26.07 -21.80 -8.05
N SER A 47 26.17 -21.78 -9.40
CA SER A 47 26.00 -20.55 -10.17
C SER A 47 24.57 -20.04 -10.12
N TYR A 48 23.57 -20.92 -10.01
CA TYR A 48 22.17 -20.51 -9.80
C TYR A 48 21.95 -19.94 -8.40
N LEU A 49 22.66 -20.43 -7.38
CA LEU A 49 22.63 -19.84 -6.04
C LEU A 49 23.26 -18.44 -6.02
N TRP A 50 24.40 -18.27 -6.68
CA TRP A 50 24.99 -16.92 -6.82
C TRP A 50 24.09 -15.97 -7.59
N LEU A 51 23.46 -16.45 -8.67
CA LEU A 51 22.50 -15.66 -9.41
C LEU A 51 21.32 -15.25 -8.52
N ALA A 52 20.77 -16.18 -7.73
CA ALA A 52 19.71 -15.86 -6.76
C ALA A 52 20.13 -14.79 -5.75
N ALA A 53 21.36 -14.89 -5.21
CA ALA A 53 21.90 -13.92 -4.27
C ALA A 53 22.02 -12.50 -4.87
N ILE A 54 22.42 -12.40 -6.14
CA ILE A 54 22.54 -11.12 -6.86
C ILE A 54 21.16 -10.57 -7.25
N LEU A 55 20.24 -11.43 -7.70
CA LEU A 55 18.93 -11.01 -8.16
C LEU A 55 18.00 -10.57 -7.03
N THR A 56 18.08 -11.24 -5.88
CA THR A 56 17.18 -10.92 -4.75
C THR A 56 17.18 -9.44 -4.38
N PRO A 57 18.31 -8.77 -4.13
CA PRO A 57 18.32 -7.34 -3.83
C PRO A 57 17.81 -6.46 -4.99
N VAL A 58 18.05 -6.86 -6.24
CA VAL A 58 17.54 -6.12 -7.42
C VAL A 58 16.02 -6.14 -7.44
N TYR A 59 15.41 -7.32 -7.29
CA TYR A 59 13.95 -7.45 -7.21
C TYR A 59 13.36 -6.67 -6.04
N LEU A 60 13.99 -6.73 -4.86
CA LEU A 60 13.51 -5.98 -3.69
C LEU A 60 13.55 -4.46 -3.94
N PHE A 61 14.59 -3.97 -4.61
CA PHE A 61 14.69 -2.57 -5.02
C PHE A 61 13.59 -2.18 -6.01
N THR A 62 13.38 -2.98 -7.04
CA THR A 62 12.30 -2.77 -8.02
C THR A 62 10.93 -2.78 -7.34
N PHE A 63 10.69 -3.70 -6.39
CA PHE A 63 9.43 -3.74 -5.64
C PHE A 63 9.21 -2.48 -4.78
N ALA A 64 10.28 -1.93 -4.22
CA ALA A 64 10.22 -0.66 -3.50
C ALA A 64 9.87 0.50 -4.45
N ALA A 65 10.49 0.56 -5.64
CA ALA A 65 10.22 1.56 -6.67
C ALA A 65 8.76 1.51 -7.18
N PHE A 66 8.18 0.30 -7.28
CA PHE A 66 6.76 0.10 -7.64
C PHE A 66 5.79 0.30 -6.46
N SER A 67 6.26 0.83 -5.32
CA SER A 67 5.44 1.07 -4.12
C SER A 67 4.68 -0.18 -3.63
N LEU A 68 5.30 -1.36 -3.75
CA LEU A 68 4.71 -2.63 -3.33
C LEU A 68 4.77 -2.85 -1.81
N TYR A 69 5.53 -2.03 -1.07
CA TYR A 69 5.66 -2.09 0.39
C TYR A 69 4.83 -1.03 1.12
N GLU A 70 3.94 -0.32 0.41
CA GLU A 70 2.99 0.58 1.03
C GLU A 70 1.85 -0.18 1.73
N SER A 71 1.13 0.52 2.62
CA SER A 71 0.10 -0.09 3.46
C SER A 71 -0.99 -0.83 2.66
N PHE A 72 -1.22 -2.09 3.00
CA PHE A 72 -2.25 -2.97 2.42
C PHE A 72 -3.70 -2.50 2.64
N ARG A 73 -3.94 -1.53 3.56
CA ARG A 73 -5.29 -1.09 3.94
C ARG A 73 -6.03 -0.37 2.82
N LYS A 74 -5.28 0.35 1.96
CA LYS A 74 -5.84 1.27 0.96
C LYS A 74 -5.93 0.70 -0.46
N LYS A 75 -5.23 -0.42 -0.75
CA LYS A 75 -5.10 -0.95 -2.12
C LYS A 75 -5.96 -2.21 -2.31
N ARG A 76 -6.62 -2.32 -3.46
CA ARG A 76 -7.31 -3.55 -3.86
C ARG A 76 -6.29 -4.61 -4.29
N LEU A 77 -6.54 -5.88 -3.96
CA LEU A 77 -5.60 -6.99 -4.22
C LEU A 77 -5.18 -7.07 -5.68
N TYR A 78 -6.14 -6.94 -6.63
CA TYR A 78 -5.84 -7.05 -8.06
C TYR A 78 -4.89 -5.95 -8.57
N GLN A 79 -4.96 -4.73 -8.00
CA GLN A 79 -4.04 -3.63 -8.35
C GLN A 79 -2.62 -3.92 -7.86
N GLU A 80 -2.49 -4.53 -6.70
CA GLU A 80 -1.21 -4.95 -6.15
C GLU A 80 -0.59 -6.08 -6.95
N LEU A 81 -1.40 -7.10 -7.32
CA LEU A 81 -0.94 -8.20 -8.18
C LEU A 81 -0.54 -7.73 -9.58
N GLY A 82 -1.27 -6.77 -10.15
CA GLY A 82 -0.89 -6.16 -11.43
C GLY A 82 0.48 -5.45 -11.37
N ARG A 83 0.73 -4.65 -10.32
CA ARG A 83 2.04 -4.01 -10.13
C ARG A 83 3.16 -5.04 -9.89
N LEU A 84 2.87 -6.08 -9.12
CA LEU A 84 3.82 -7.18 -8.89
C LEU A 84 4.18 -7.88 -10.19
N PHE A 85 3.19 -8.17 -11.05
CA PHE A 85 3.44 -8.78 -12.35
C PHE A 85 4.37 -7.93 -13.22
N TRP A 86 4.09 -6.63 -13.34
CA TRP A 86 4.92 -5.72 -14.13
C TRP A 86 6.32 -5.54 -13.55
N ALA A 87 6.46 -5.51 -12.22
CA ALA A 87 7.77 -5.47 -11.57
C ALA A 87 8.57 -6.74 -11.87
N CYS A 88 8.00 -7.93 -11.69
CA CYS A 88 8.65 -9.20 -12.01
C CYS A 88 8.98 -9.33 -13.50
N ALA A 89 8.09 -8.85 -14.39
CA ALA A 89 8.35 -8.87 -15.84
C ALA A 89 9.51 -7.95 -16.22
N LEU A 90 9.57 -6.74 -15.65
CA LEU A 90 10.68 -5.82 -15.85
C LEU A 90 12.02 -6.44 -15.41
N ASP A 91 12.06 -7.00 -14.19
CA ASP A 91 13.26 -7.64 -13.67
C ASP A 91 13.69 -8.84 -14.51
N MET A 92 12.72 -9.60 -15.04
CA MET A 92 13.02 -10.72 -15.94
C MET A 92 13.62 -10.25 -17.27
N VAL A 93 13.12 -9.15 -17.83
CA VAL A 93 13.68 -8.53 -19.05
C VAL A 93 15.11 -8.02 -18.78
N LEU A 94 15.31 -7.34 -17.66
CA LEU A 94 16.63 -6.86 -17.24
C LEU A 94 17.62 -8.01 -17.08
N LEU A 95 17.20 -9.09 -16.42
CA LEU A 95 18.02 -10.30 -16.26
C LEU A 95 18.40 -10.92 -17.61
N GLN A 96 17.43 -11.12 -18.50
CA GLN A 96 17.70 -11.70 -19.83
C GLN A 96 18.64 -10.82 -20.64
N THR A 97 18.49 -9.50 -20.58
CA THR A 97 19.36 -8.54 -21.24
C THR A 97 20.78 -8.62 -20.65
N ALA A 98 20.93 -8.65 -19.32
CA ALA A 98 22.21 -8.75 -18.66
C ALA A 98 22.95 -10.05 -19.03
N LEU A 99 22.23 -11.18 -19.03
CA LEU A 99 22.79 -12.49 -19.43
C LEU A 99 23.17 -12.53 -20.91
N PHE A 100 22.41 -11.86 -21.77
CA PHE A 100 22.75 -11.74 -23.21
C PHE A 100 24.03 -10.94 -23.42
N LEU A 101 24.21 -9.85 -22.71
CA LEU A 101 25.41 -9.01 -22.79
C LEU A 101 26.65 -9.70 -22.20
N ALA A 102 26.48 -10.53 -21.18
CA ALA A 102 27.59 -11.22 -20.52
C ALA A 102 28.27 -12.32 -21.34
N LYS A 103 27.70 -12.73 -22.50
CA LYS A 103 28.20 -13.65 -23.54
C LYS A 103 28.84 -14.98 -23.10
N GLY A 104 29.17 -15.15 -21.83
CA GLY A 104 29.97 -16.29 -21.32
C GLY A 104 29.18 -17.32 -20.51
N VAL A 105 27.98 -17.05 -20.12
CA VAL A 105 27.23 -17.93 -19.21
C VAL A 105 25.83 -18.24 -19.78
N HIS A 106 25.65 -19.52 -20.14
CA HIS A 106 24.40 -19.98 -20.76
C HIS A 106 23.45 -20.60 -19.72
N PHE A 107 22.78 -19.75 -18.92
CA PHE A 107 21.71 -20.23 -18.05
C PHE A 107 20.54 -20.80 -18.87
N SER A 108 19.92 -21.87 -18.36
CA SER A 108 18.78 -22.48 -19.02
C SER A 108 17.58 -21.51 -19.04
N ARG A 109 17.13 -21.12 -20.24
CA ARG A 109 15.94 -20.27 -20.43
C ARG A 109 14.70 -20.88 -19.76
N GLY A 110 14.57 -22.21 -19.79
CA GLY A 110 13.48 -22.92 -19.12
C GLY A 110 13.54 -22.77 -17.60
N THR A 111 14.73 -22.80 -17.00
CA THR A 111 14.88 -22.55 -15.55
C THR A 111 14.45 -21.13 -15.20
N LEU A 112 14.86 -20.14 -15.99
CA LEU A 112 14.48 -18.74 -15.76
C LEU A 112 12.97 -18.50 -15.93
N ALA A 113 12.33 -19.17 -16.90
CA ALA A 113 10.87 -19.11 -17.07
C ALA A 113 10.15 -19.73 -15.86
N ILE A 114 10.61 -20.88 -15.37
CA ILE A 114 10.04 -21.50 -14.17
C ILE A 114 10.27 -20.62 -12.95
N PHE A 115 11.45 -20.00 -12.82
CA PHE A 115 11.76 -19.04 -11.75
C PHE A 115 10.77 -17.86 -11.76
N PHE A 116 10.48 -17.27 -12.92
CA PHE A 116 9.49 -16.19 -13.04
C PHE A 116 8.13 -16.61 -12.53
N VAL A 117 7.64 -17.78 -12.98
CA VAL A 117 6.32 -18.30 -12.56
C VAL A 117 6.29 -18.59 -11.06
N LEU A 118 7.31 -19.28 -10.53
CA LEU A 118 7.38 -19.61 -9.10
C LEU A 118 7.48 -18.36 -8.22
N SER A 119 8.28 -17.39 -8.62
CA SER A 119 8.41 -16.11 -7.91
C SER A 119 7.08 -15.38 -7.90
N PHE A 120 6.43 -15.24 -9.05
CA PHE A 120 5.14 -14.55 -9.13
C PHE A 120 4.04 -15.26 -8.32
N VAL A 121 3.94 -16.58 -8.42
CA VAL A 121 2.95 -17.39 -7.68
C VAL A 121 3.24 -17.34 -6.17
N GLY A 122 4.49 -17.54 -5.77
CA GLY A 122 4.89 -17.52 -4.36
C GLY A 122 4.67 -16.15 -3.71
N LEU A 123 5.07 -15.08 -4.40
CA LEU A 123 4.86 -13.71 -3.92
C LEU A 123 3.37 -13.33 -3.86
N SER A 124 2.58 -13.74 -4.85
CA SER A 124 1.12 -13.53 -4.87
C SER A 124 0.43 -14.30 -3.75
N GLY A 125 0.82 -15.57 -3.56
CA GLY A 125 0.32 -16.41 -2.48
C GLY A 125 0.63 -15.83 -1.11
N LYS A 126 1.88 -15.37 -0.88
CA LYS A 126 2.26 -14.68 0.35
C LYS A 126 1.39 -13.45 0.60
N ARG A 127 1.17 -12.61 -0.41
CA ARG A 127 0.34 -11.40 -0.27
C ARG A 127 -1.10 -11.73 0.09
N TYR A 128 -1.65 -12.76 -0.53
CA TYR A 128 -3.00 -13.25 -0.22
C TYR A 128 -3.09 -13.74 1.24
N VAL A 129 -2.19 -14.62 1.65
CA VAL A 129 -2.13 -15.17 3.01
C VAL A 129 -1.94 -14.06 4.04
N LEU A 130 -0.98 -13.17 3.84
CA LEU A 130 -0.70 -12.06 4.76
C LEU A 130 -1.93 -11.14 4.90
N ARG A 131 -2.59 -10.82 3.80
CA ARG A 131 -3.81 -10.00 3.81
C ARG A 131 -4.95 -10.68 4.58
N THR A 132 -5.19 -11.96 4.34
CA THR A 132 -6.22 -12.74 5.02
C THR A 132 -5.93 -12.83 6.52
N LEU A 133 -4.68 -13.10 6.89
CA LEU A 133 -4.24 -13.16 8.27
C LEU A 133 -4.42 -11.82 9.00
N LEU A 134 -4.00 -10.71 8.36
CA LEU A 134 -4.18 -9.38 8.92
C LEU A 134 -5.66 -8.99 9.06
N ARG A 135 -6.53 -9.39 8.13
CA ARG A 135 -7.98 -9.20 8.25
C ARG A 135 -8.54 -9.95 9.45
N TYR A 136 -8.19 -11.22 9.58
CA TYR A 136 -8.61 -12.05 10.70
C TYR A 136 -8.20 -11.45 12.07
N TYR A 137 -6.96 -10.98 12.21
CA TYR A 137 -6.51 -10.34 13.46
C TYR A 137 -7.23 -9.01 13.72
N ARG A 138 -7.52 -8.21 12.68
CA ARG A 138 -8.28 -6.96 12.82
C ARG A 138 -9.71 -7.19 13.31
N GLN A 139 -10.39 -8.21 12.79
CA GLN A 139 -11.73 -8.58 13.27
C GLN A 139 -11.75 -8.92 14.75
N ARG A 140 -10.63 -9.44 15.27
CA ARG A 140 -10.44 -9.74 16.70
C ARG A 140 -9.98 -8.55 17.55
N GLY A 141 -9.92 -7.35 16.97
CA GLY A 141 -9.53 -6.13 17.69
C GLY A 141 -8.02 -5.86 17.73
N PHE A 142 -7.18 -6.72 17.12
CA PHE A 142 -5.74 -6.48 17.05
C PHE A 142 -5.38 -5.59 15.86
N ASN A 143 -4.29 -4.81 16.00
CA ASN A 143 -3.75 -3.96 14.93
C ASN A 143 -4.80 -2.95 14.38
N GLN A 144 -5.66 -2.44 15.27
CA GLN A 144 -6.58 -1.34 14.95
C GLN A 144 -5.84 0.00 15.05
N LYS A 145 -6.24 0.96 14.23
CA LYS A 145 -5.80 2.35 14.32
C LYS A 145 -6.83 3.16 15.08
N HIS A 146 -6.38 3.83 16.12
CA HIS A 146 -7.18 4.77 16.89
C HIS A 146 -7.33 6.08 16.13
N VAL A 147 -8.57 6.51 15.91
CA VAL A 147 -8.90 7.70 15.12
C VAL A 147 -9.75 8.64 15.96
N VAL A 148 -9.38 9.92 15.94
CA VAL A 148 -10.26 11.01 16.38
C VAL A 148 -10.87 11.67 15.15
N LEU A 149 -12.20 11.74 15.12
CA LEU A 149 -12.94 12.37 14.04
C LEU A 149 -13.17 13.86 14.39
N VAL A 150 -12.97 14.75 13.42
CA VAL A 150 -13.25 16.17 13.59
C VAL A 150 -14.31 16.61 12.59
N GLY A 151 -15.44 17.05 13.11
CA GLY A 151 -16.62 17.42 12.35
C GLY A 151 -17.81 16.50 12.62
N ASP A 152 -18.99 16.99 12.26
CA ASP A 152 -20.28 16.32 12.50
C ASP A 152 -21.21 16.33 11.28
N GLY A 153 -20.68 16.77 10.12
CA GLY A 153 -21.41 16.86 8.86
C GLY A 153 -21.73 15.50 8.24
N VAL A 154 -22.29 15.54 7.03
CA VAL A 154 -22.67 14.35 6.24
C VAL A 154 -21.50 13.42 6.02
N MET A 155 -20.31 13.97 5.67
CA MET A 155 -19.10 13.17 5.44
C MET A 155 -18.58 12.52 6.72
N ALA A 156 -18.70 13.18 7.88
CA ALA A 156 -18.34 12.61 9.17
C ALA A 156 -19.22 11.39 9.51
N LYS A 157 -20.53 11.50 9.31
CA LYS A 157 -21.50 10.40 9.50
C LYS A 157 -21.18 9.23 8.58
N ARG A 158 -20.98 9.51 7.28
CA ARG A 158 -20.66 8.48 6.28
C ARG A 158 -19.34 7.77 6.58
N TYR A 159 -18.32 8.51 7.01
CA TYR A 159 -17.04 7.92 7.44
C TYR A 159 -17.26 6.99 8.62
N LEU A 160 -17.99 7.45 9.64
CA LEU A 160 -18.28 6.66 10.84
C LEU A 160 -19.05 5.37 10.49
N GLU A 161 -20.10 5.46 9.69
CA GLU A 161 -20.87 4.31 9.22
C GLU A 161 -20.00 3.31 8.44
N THR A 162 -19.14 3.81 7.54
CA THR A 162 -18.22 2.97 6.75
C THR A 162 -17.25 2.22 7.66
N VAL A 163 -16.67 2.89 8.65
CA VAL A 163 -15.70 2.28 9.57
C VAL A 163 -16.37 1.30 10.53
N GLN A 164 -17.59 1.59 10.97
CA GLN A 164 -18.35 0.69 11.87
C GLN A 164 -18.91 -0.53 11.14
N SER A 165 -19.29 -0.40 9.87
CA SER A 165 -19.81 -1.51 9.06
C SER A 165 -18.71 -2.50 8.64
N ASP A 166 -17.50 -2.02 8.42
CA ASP A 166 -16.37 -2.84 7.97
C ASP A 166 -15.21 -2.85 8.96
N ARG A 167 -15.27 -3.79 9.91
CA ARG A 167 -14.20 -4.00 10.90
C ARG A 167 -12.87 -4.46 10.29
N GLU A 168 -12.87 -4.94 9.06
CA GLU A 168 -11.65 -5.38 8.36
C GLU A 168 -10.74 -4.20 8.01
N LEU A 169 -11.28 -2.99 7.89
CA LEU A 169 -10.52 -1.76 7.69
C LEU A 169 -9.54 -1.51 8.85
N GLY A 170 -9.88 -2.01 10.04
CA GLY A 170 -9.03 -1.91 11.24
C GLY A 170 -8.87 -0.46 11.71
N TYR A 171 -9.90 0.36 11.58
CA TYR A 171 -10.01 1.67 12.21
C TYR A 171 -10.97 1.61 13.39
N LEU A 172 -10.61 2.26 14.49
CA LEU A 172 -11.46 2.44 15.66
C LEU A 172 -11.61 3.94 15.90
N VAL A 173 -12.84 4.44 15.83
CA VAL A 173 -13.13 5.84 16.15
C VAL A 173 -13.35 5.95 17.65
N ASP A 174 -12.37 6.51 18.38
CA ASP A 174 -12.42 6.66 19.85
C ASP A 174 -13.43 7.72 20.28
N GLY A 175 -13.67 8.71 19.42
CA GLY A 175 -14.60 9.79 19.66
C GLY A 175 -14.47 10.87 18.59
N TYR A 176 -15.22 11.97 18.80
CA TYR A 176 -15.20 13.07 17.87
C TYR A 176 -15.19 14.44 18.57
N VAL A 177 -14.69 15.41 17.81
CA VAL A 177 -14.65 16.83 18.17
C VAL A 177 -15.46 17.59 17.12
N ALA A 178 -16.45 18.39 17.54
CA ALA A 178 -17.26 19.19 16.64
C ALA A 178 -17.91 20.34 17.40
N ASN A 179 -18.34 21.39 16.69
CA ASN A 179 -19.02 22.51 17.31
C ASN A 179 -20.41 22.17 17.86
N ARG A 180 -20.99 21.06 17.38
CA ARG A 180 -22.29 20.54 17.84
C ARG A 180 -22.19 19.04 18.14
N ALA A 181 -22.86 18.60 19.20
CA ALA A 181 -22.94 17.18 19.55
C ALA A 181 -24.07 16.51 18.74
N SER A 182 -23.79 16.07 17.51
CA SER A 182 -24.80 15.52 16.59
C SER A 182 -24.58 14.05 16.22
N LEU A 183 -23.38 13.49 16.48
CA LEU A 183 -23.10 12.09 16.19
C LEU A 183 -23.48 11.22 17.37
N HIS A 184 -24.36 10.23 17.12
CA HIS A 184 -24.77 9.25 18.11
C HIS A 184 -23.81 8.05 18.13
N ARG A 185 -23.76 7.35 19.27
CA ARG A 185 -22.98 6.10 19.47
C ARG A 185 -21.46 6.23 19.51
N ILE A 186 -20.91 7.45 19.52
CA ILE A 186 -19.50 7.70 19.78
C ILE A 186 -19.31 8.83 20.77
N LYS A 187 -18.17 8.83 21.44
CA LYS A 187 -17.87 9.79 22.51
C LYS A 187 -17.65 11.18 21.93
N TYR A 188 -18.36 12.16 22.48
CA TYR A 188 -18.15 13.57 22.18
C TYR A 188 -17.09 14.14 23.11
N TYR A 189 -16.04 14.73 22.56
CA TYR A 189 -14.93 15.29 23.35
C TYR A 189 -15.03 16.83 23.51
N GLY A 190 -15.94 17.49 22.84
CA GLY A 190 -16.13 18.95 22.90
C GLY A 190 -16.00 19.64 21.56
N GLY A 191 -15.99 20.99 21.60
CA GLY A 191 -15.82 21.84 20.42
C GLY A 191 -14.41 21.72 19.79
N ILE A 192 -14.25 22.24 18.56
CA ILE A 192 -12.98 22.17 17.80
C ILE A 192 -11.81 22.79 18.58
N GLY A 193 -12.06 23.83 19.40
CA GLY A 193 -11.02 24.39 20.29
C GLY A 193 -10.50 23.46 21.39
N ALA A 194 -11.16 22.32 21.65
CA ALA A 194 -10.67 21.32 22.60
C ALA A 194 -9.70 20.32 21.96
N LEU A 195 -9.46 20.39 20.64
CA LEU A 195 -8.72 19.39 19.88
C LEU A 195 -7.31 19.12 20.44
N GLU A 196 -6.52 20.15 20.74
CA GLU A 196 -5.16 19.97 21.28
C GLU A 196 -5.18 19.12 22.56
N ARG A 197 -6.05 19.45 23.51
CA ARG A 197 -6.21 18.66 24.77
C ARG A 197 -6.66 17.23 24.52
N VAL A 198 -7.49 17.01 23.51
CA VAL A 198 -7.95 15.68 23.11
C VAL A 198 -6.81 14.86 22.52
N LEU A 199 -5.96 15.47 21.68
CA LEU A 199 -4.80 14.81 21.08
C LEU A 199 -3.77 14.41 22.13
N GLU A 200 -3.49 15.29 23.09
CA GLU A 200 -2.58 15.02 24.22
C GLU A 200 -3.09 13.84 25.09
N ARG A 201 -4.38 13.80 25.36
CA ARG A 201 -5.01 12.79 26.22
C ARG A 201 -5.20 11.44 25.53
N CYS A 202 -5.68 11.44 24.30
CA CYS A 202 -6.06 10.22 23.59
C CYS A 202 -4.91 9.62 22.78
N GLN A 203 -3.92 10.44 22.37
CA GLN A 203 -2.77 10.05 21.53
C GLN A 203 -3.19 9.17 20.34
N PRO A 204 -4.13 9.63 19.49
CA PRO A 204 -4.63 8.82 18.39
C PRO A 204 -3.53 8.60 17.34
N ASP A 205 -3.67 7.55 16.56
CA ASP A 205 -2.77 7.29 15.42
C ASP A 205 -3.02 8.21 14.23
N GLU A 206 -4.28 8.65 14.08
CA GLU A 206 -4.70 9.47 12.96
C GLU A 206 -5.89 10.35 13.38
N VAL A 207 -5.89 11.58 12.88
CA VAL A 207 -7.03 12.49 12.95
C VAL A 207 -7.70 12.53 11.58
N VAL A 208 -9.02 12.40 11.53
CA VAL A 208 -9.78 12.53 10.30
C VAL A 208 -10.65 13.77 10.39
N GLY A 209 -10.29 14.80 9.61
CA GLY A 209 -11.09 16.03 9.45
C GLY A 209 -12.17 15.83 8.41
N ALA A 210 -13.43 15.88 8.82
CA ALA A 210 -14.61 15.83 7.97
C ALA A 210 -15.50 17.06 8.25
N LEU A 211 -14.88 18.23 8.07
CA LEU A 211 -15.51 19.53 8.35
C LEU A 211 -16.62 19.83 7.36
N SER A 212 -17.72 20.43 7.85
CA SER A 212 -18.75 21.01 7.01
C SER A 212 -18.25 22.28 6.31
N PRO A 213 -18.90 22.76 5.24
CA PRO A 213 -18.55 24.04 4.61
C PRO A 213 -18.50 25.21 5.62
N GLU A 214 -19.39 25.22 6.60
CA GLU A 214 -19.48 26.24 7.64
C GLU A 214 -18.27 26.22 8.58
N ASP A 215 -17.75 25.02 8.86
CA ASP A 215 -16.62 24.79 9.77
C ASP A 215 -15.26 24.78 9.06
N PHE A 216 -15.23 24.92 7.73
CA PHE A 216 -13.98 24.88 6.94
C PHE A 216 -12.95 25.92 7.40
N ARG A 217 -13.38 27.04 7.94
CA ARG A 217 -12.52 28.07 8.56
C ARG A 217 -11.62 27.55 9.68
N TYR A 218 -11.97 26.41 10.30
CA TYR A 218 -11.15 25.79 11.35
C TYR A 218 -10.06 24.86 10.81
N THR A 219 -9.95 24.69 9.49
CA THR A 219 -8.90 23.85 8.88
C THR A 219 -7.47 24.22 9.31
N PRO A 220 -7.08 25.51 9.38
CA PRO A 220 -5.75 25.88 9.86
C PRO A 220 -5.50 25.42 11.30
N VAL A 221 -6.49 25.59 12.19
CA VAL A 221 -6.39 25.16 13.60
C VAL A 221 -6.21 23.63 13.69
N LEU A 222 -6.93 22.90 12.83
CA LEU A 222 -6.81 21.43 12.76
C LEU A 222 -5.42 20.99 12.32
N ILE A 223 -4.85 21.65 11.30
CA ILE A 223 -3.51 21.37 10.79
C ILE A 223 -2.47 21.65 11.88
N GLU A 224 -2.52 22.84 12.48
CA GLU A 224 -1.58 23.26 13.52
C GLU A 224 -1.60 22.33 14.75
N ALA A 225 -2.78 21.96 15.23
CA ALA A 225 -2.95 21.06 16.36
C ALA A 225 -2.35 19.66 16.06
N CYS A 226 -2.57 19.14 14.85
CA CYS A 226 -2.03 17.84 14.43
C CYS A 226 -0.51 17.87 14.24
N GLU A 227 0.05 18.98 13.70
CA GLU A 227 1.48 19.17 13.55
C GLU A 227 2.18 19.23 14.90
N LYS A 228 1.68 20.03 15.83
CA LYS A 228 2.20 20.12 17.21
C LYS A 228 2.18 18.76 17.92
N ALA A 229 1.10 18.00 17.77
CA ALA A 229 0.96 16.68 18.38
C ALA A 229 1.72 15.58 17.63
N GLY A 230 2.28 15.83 16.43
CA GLY A 230 2.93 14.84 15.59
C GLY A 230 1.99 13.72 15.14
N VAL A 231 0.70 14.00 15.04
CA VAL A 231 -0.36 13.05 14.65
C VAL A 231 -0.68 13.23 13.17
N LYS A 232 -0.87 12.12 12.47
CA LYS A 232 -1.23 12.15 11.05
C LYS A 232 -2.63 12.73 10.87
N LEU A 233 -2.76 13.73 9.99
CA LEU A 233 -4.03 14.31 9.58
C LEU A 233 -4.44 13.79 8.20
N SER A 234 -5.69 13.36 8.08
CA SER A 234 -6.36 13.09 6.81
C SER A 234 -7.63 13.92 6.72
N ILE A 235 -7.82 14.64 5.64
CA ILE A 235 -9.01 15.49 5.45
C ILE A 235 -9.93 14.86 4.42
N ILE A 236 -11.22 14.75 4.75
CA ILE A 236 -12.29 14.39 3.83
C ILE A 236 -12.90 15.72 3.38
N PRO A 237 -12.74 16.12 2.10
CA PRO A 237 -13.35 17.34 1.61
C PRO A 237 -14.89 17.27 1.70
N PHE A 238 -15.54 18.37 2.04
CA PHE A 238 -17.01 18.40 2.11
C PHE A 238 -17.67 18.10 0.77
N TYR A 239 -16.99 18.37 -0.33
CA TYR A 239 -17.43 18.08 -1.69
C TYR A 239 -17.04 16.67 -2.18
N ALA A 240 -16.52 15.81 -1.31
CA ALA A 240 -16.11 14.43 -1.66
C ALA A 240 -17.26 13.59 -2.24
N GLU A 241 -18.50 13.94 -1.92
CA GLU A 241 -19.70 13.28 -2.48
C GLU A 241 -19.83 13.48 -4.00
N TYR A 242 -19.34 14.60 -4.52
CA TYR A 242 -19.39 14.95 -5.94
C TYR A 242 -18.12 14.59 -6.69
N MET A 243 -17.12 14.02 -6.00
CA MET A 243 -15.83 13.68 -6.59
C MET A 243 -15.80 12.24 -7.12
N PRO A 244 -15.17 12.02 -8.28
CA PRO A 244 -14.85 10.67 -8.72
C PRO A 244 -13.89 10.02 -7.73
N SER A 245 -13.85 8.69 -7.71
CA SER A 245 -13.08 7.88 -6.76
C SER A 245 -11.55 8.07 -6.83
N ASN A 246 -11.03 8.79 -7.84
CA ASN A 246 -9.58 9.03 -8.03
C ASN A 246 -9.33 10.44 -8.61
N PRO A 247 -9.42 11.51 -7.79
CA PRO A 247 -9.01 12.84 -8.23
C PRO A 247 -7.50 12.86 -8.47
N GLN A 248 -7.05 13.60 -9.49
CA GLN A 248 -5.64 13.87 -9.70
C GLN A 248 -5.27 15.21 -9.10
N PHE A 249 -4.07 15.26 -8.48
CA PHE A 249 -3.49 16.49 -8.00
C PHE A 249 -2.37 16.89 -8.94
N ASP A 250 -2.46 18.09 -9.47
CA ASP A 250 -1.41 18.73 -10.26
C ASP A 250 -0.87 19.92 -9.47
N ASP A 251 0.29 20.39 -9.84
CA ASP A 251 0.90 21.58 -9.27
C ASP A 251 1.08 22.63 -10.39
N LEU A 252 0.56 23.80 -10.18
CA LEU A 252 0.76 24.94 -11.06
C LEU A 252 1.60 25.97 -10.30
N ASP A 253 2.91 25.89 -10.44
CA ASP A 253 3.87 26.82 -9.83
C ASP A 253 3.64 27.06 -8.33
N GLY A 254 3.49 25.94 -7.57
CA GLY A 254 3.25 25.94 -6.12
C GLY A 254 1.76 26.05 -5.72
N ILE A 255 0.85 26.14 -6.70
CA ILE A 255 -0.60 26.12 -6.46
C ILE A 255 -1.12 24.70 -6.69
N PRO A 256 -1.56 23.98 -5.65
CA PRO A 256 -2.10 22.64 -5.83
C PRO A 256 -3.46 22.69 -6.55
N LEU A 257 -3.55 22.08 -7.72
CA LEU A 257 -4.76 21.91 -8.48
C LEU A 257 -5.32 20.51 -8.32
N MET A 258 -6.60 20.40 -8.06
CA MET A 258 -7.30 19.13 -7.99
C MET A 258 -8.22 18.95 -9.20
N ASN A 259 -7.87 18.03 -10.10
CA ASN A 259 -8.67 17.71 -11.28
C ASN A 259 -9.82 16.76 -10.88
N ILE A 260 -11.04 17.29 -10.85
CA ILE A 260 -12.26 16.55 -10.47
C ILE A 260 -12.75 15.70 -11.63
N ARG A 261 -12.52 16.11 -12.88
CA ARG A 261 -13.00 15.41 -14.08
C ARG A 261 -11.88 15.22 -15.08
N ARG A 262 -11.68 13.98 -15.53
CA ARG A 262 -10.77 13.69 -16.65
C ARG A 262 -11.49 13.89 -17.97
N ILE A 263 -10.86 14.58 -18.90
CA ILE A 263 -11.22 14.54 -20.31
C ILE A 263 -10.55 13.28 -20.90
N PRO A 264 -11.26 12.46 -21.70
CA PRO A 264 -10.69 11.23 -22.28
C PRO A 264 -9.40 11.43 -23.09
N LEU A 265 -9.15 12.65 -23.57
CA LEU A 265 -7.96 13.06 -24.34
C LEU A 265 -6.68 13.21 -23.49
N ASP A 266 -6.80 13.30 -22.16
CA ASP A 266 -5.63 13.37 -21.27
C ASP A 266 -4.89 12.02 -21.10
N ASN A 267 -5.44 10.94 -21.61
CA ASN A 267 -4.73 9.67 -21.70
C ASN A 267 -3.96 9.59 -23.02
N TRP A 268 -2.64 9.63 -22.95
CA TRP A 268 -1.73 9.52 -24.09
C TRP A 268 -2.03 8.33 -25.03
N VAL A 269 -2.68 7.27 -24.54
CA VAL A 269 -3.15 6.12 -25.32
C VAL A 269 -4.24 6.53 -26.32
N ASN A 270 -5.03 7.56 -26.04
CA ASN A 270 -6.05 8.09 -26.96
C ASN A 270 -5.48 9.16 -27.92
N ALA A 271 -4.31 9.73 -27.62
CA ALA A 271 -3.62 10.69 -28.49
C ALA A 271 -2.91 10.01 -29.68
N VAL A 272 -2.71 8.68 -29.63
CA VAL A 272 -2.06 7.89 -30.71
C VAL A 272 -3.09 7.29 -31.69
N SER A 273 -4.38 7.46 -31.43
CA SER A 273 -5.48 6.88 -32.23
C SER A 273 -6.13 7.87 -33.20
N TYR A 274 -5.54 9.06 -33.42
CA TYR A 274 -5.96 10.04 -34.46
C TYR A 274 -4.83 10.33 -35.41
#